data_a93362fd6269793e77de925efd08f8b8
#
_entry.id   a93362fd6269793e77de925efd08f8b8
#
_cell.length_a   1.000
_cell.length_b   1.000
_cell.length_c   1.000
_cell.angle_alpha   90.00
_cell.angle_beta   90.00
_cell.angle_gamma   90.00
#
_symmetry.space_group_name_H-M   'P 1'
#
loop_
_entity.id
_entity.type
_entity.pdbx_description
1 polymer ?
#
loop_
_entity_poly.entity_id
_entity_poly.type
_entity_poly.pdbx_seq_one_letter_code
_entity_poly.pdbx_strand_id
1 'polypeptide(L)'
;MSRVLNKDYNVIIIGGGVTGAGTARDCAMRGLRVLLVEKYDFSNGATGRNHGLLHSGARYAVTDPESASECIKENMILRRIAHHCIEATDGLFITLPEDDIQYQKTFVESCQEAGISANIISPEEARRIEPSVNPGLIGAVRVPDASIDPFHLTTANVLDARRHGADILTYQQVVGLVLNNGRVEGVRLRNNHTGEESEVRSRIVINAAGIWGHDIVKMAGIKVNMFPAKGTLLIFGHRVNNMVINRCRKPANADILVPDDAVCVIGTTSDRVAYDTIDDLKITQEEVDVLIKEGEKLAPSLATTRILRAYAGVRPLVAADNDPSGRSISRGIICLDHETRDGLAGLITITGGKMMTYRLMAEIATDLACKKLGVEAVCQTATLPLPGSEGQDTDNKHHTYSTAHYAAKGRQGYRVQEIPDQSAEDRSLVCECEEVSVGEVKYAMEKLHVHDLLNLRRRTRVGMGTCQGELCACRAAGVMCDAGDEAEKTLTDLHNFINERWKGMKPVAWGSTLDEAQLTAAIYQGLLGLGNE
;
A
#
# COMPACT_ATOMS: atom_id res chain seq x y z
N MET A 1 13.01 4.84 -23.19
CA MET A 1 11.61 5.24 -23.47
C MET A 1 11.20 4.98 -24.93
N SER A 2 11.87 5.48 -25.96
CA SER A 2 11.49 5.30 -27.38
C SER A 2 11.27 3.84 -27.81
N ARG A 3 12.07 2.88 -27.31
CA ARG A 3 11.89 1.44 -27.63
C ARG A 3 10.62 0.83 -27.04
N VAL A 4 10.11 1.35 -25.91
CA VAL A 4 8.88 0.88 -25.25
C VAL A 4 7.65 1.42 -25.97
N LEU A 5 7.67 2.69 -26.33
CA LEU A 5 6.53 3.37 -26.97
C LEU A 5 6.21 2.86 -28.39
N ASN A 6 7.18 2.24 -29.07
CA ASN A 6 7.02 1.73 -30.45
C ASN A 6 6.66 0.22 -30.51
N LYS A 7 6.27 -0.40 -29.39
CA LYS A 7 5.85 -1.80 -29.36
C LYS A 7 4.32 -1.92 -29.45
N ASP A 8 3.85 -2.99 -30.08
CA ASP A 8 2.47 -3.42 -29.99
C ASP A 8 2.26 -4.30 -28.76
N TYR A 9 1.38 -3.90 -27.86
CA TYR A 9 1.07 -4.64 -26.67
C TYR A 9 -0.21 -5.48 -26.82
N ASN A 10 -0.27 -6.61 -26.12
CA ASN A 10 -1.52 -7.33 -25.95
C ASN A 10 -2.41 -6.58 -24.95
N VAL A 11 -1.81 -6.10 -23.86
CA VAL A 11 -2.49 -5.44 -22.75
C VAL A 11 -1.71 -4.20 -22.29
N ILE A 12 -2.40 -3.07 -22.15
CA ILE A 12 -1.92 -1.91 -21.39
C ILE A 12 -2.70 -1.86 -20.08
N ILE A 13 -1.99 -1.74 -18.95
CA ILE A 13 -2.57 -1.62 -17.61
C ILE A 13 -2.35 -0.20 -17.10
N ILE A 14 -3.42 0.46 -16.67
CA ILE A 14 -3.40 1.83 -16.15
C ILE A 14 -3.47 1.78 -14.62
N GLY A 15 -2.41 2.24 -13.95
CA GLY A 15 -2.31 2.36 -12.51
C GLY A 15 -1.29 1.41 -11.88
N GLY A 16 -0.31 1.96 -11.16
CA GLY A 16 0.78 1.27 -10.47
C GLY A 16 0.51 0.97 -8.99
N GLY A 17 -0.75 0.86 -8.58
CA GLY A 17 -1.14 0.29 -7.30
C GLY A 17 -0.96 -1.23 -7.29
N VAL A 18 -1.14 -1.88 -6.12
CA VAL A 18 -0.92 -3.33 -5.99
C VAL A 18 -1.81 -4.16 -6.93
N THR A 19 -3.04 -3.68 -7.25
CA THR A 19 -3.94 -4.34 -8.22
C THR A 19 -3.35 -4.30 -9.63
N GLY A 20 -2.90 -3.13 -10.10
CA GLY A 20 -2.30 -3.03 -11.43
C GLY A 20 -0.96 -3.77 -11.53
N ALA A 21 -0.12 -3.72 -10.49
CA ALA A 21 1.13 -4.47 -10.43
C ALA A 21 0.88 -6.00 -10.46
N GLY A 22 -0.11 -6.48 -9.69
CA GLY A 22 -0.53 -7.89 -9.73
C GLY A 22 -1.09 -8.31 -11.08
N THR A 23 -1.89 -7.44 -11.71
CA THR A 23 -2.43 -7.68 -13.06
C THR A 23 -1.31 -7.74 -14.11
N ALA A 24 -0.31 -6.85 -14.00
CA ALA A 24 0.87 -6.87 -14.89
C ALA A 24 1.66 -8.18 -14.72
N ARG A 25 1.84 -8.63 -13.48
CA ARG A 25 2.47 -9.91 -13.16
C ARG A 25 1.72 -11.07 -13.79
N ASP A 26 0.42 -11.20 -13.55
CA ASP A 26 -0.36 -12.33 -14.04
C ASP A 26 -0.45 -12.34 -15.57
N CYS A 27 -0.71 -11.21 -16.20
CA CYS A 27 -0.70 -11.08 -17.66
C CYS A 27 0.66 -11.50 -18.27
N ALA A 28 1.78 -11.03 -17.70
CA ALA A 28 3.11 -11.36 -18.19
C ALA A 28 3.46 -12.84 -18.01
N MET A 29 3.11 -13.42 -16.85
CA MET A 29 3.30 -14.87 -16.58
C MET A 29 2.48 -15.74 -17.54
N ARG A 30 1.36 -15.25 -18.05
CA ARG A 30 0.56 -15.94 -19.09
C ARG A 30 1.05 -15.65 -20.53
N GLY A 31 2.23 -15.06 -20.69
CA GLY A 31 2.88 -14.85 -21.99
C GLY A 31 2.34 -13.67 -22.79
N LEU A 32 1.54 -12.80 -22.19
CA LEU A 32 1.07 -11.57 -22.85
C LEU A 32 2.16 -10.51 -22.87
N ARG A 33 2.22 -9.73 -23.95
CA ARG A 33 3.04 -8.52 -24.01
C ARG A 33 2.33 -7.40 -23.28
N VAL A 34 2.89 -6.96 -22.14
CA VAL A 34 2.26 -6.05 -21.18
C VAL A 34 3.02 -4.75 -21.08
N LEU A 35 2.28 -3.64 -21.01
CA LEU A 35 2.77 -2.35 -20.55
C LEU A 35 1.95 -1.92 -19.32
N LEU A 36 2.63 -1.64 -18.20
CA LEU A 36 2.07 -0.95 -17.04
C LEU A 36 2.44 0.52 -17.11
N VAL A 37 1.45 1.41 -17.00
CA VAL A 37 1.65 2.87 -16.93
C VAL A 37 1.12 3.43 -15.62
N GLU A 38 1.92 4.28 -14.96
CA GLU A 38 1.59 4.93 -13.69
C GLU A 38 1.86 6.43 -13.78
N LYS A 39 0.89 7.23 -13.29
CA LYS A 39 0.94 8.70 -13.31
C LYS A 39 2.11 9.26 -12.48
N TYR A 40 2.43 8.61 -11.38
CA TYR A 40 3.51 8.97 -10.45
C TYR A 40 4.42 7.78 -10.20
N ASP A 41 4.76 7.52 -8.94
CA ASP A 41 5.43 6.30 -8.50
C ASP A 41 4.41 5.23 -8.06
N PHE A 42 4.88 3.98 -7.94
CA PHE A 42 4.06 2.87 -7.44
C PHE A 42 3.48 3.17 -6.05
N SER A 43 2.31 2.59 -5.78
CA SER A 43 1.64 2.70 -4.48
C SER A 43 1.26 4.13 -4.06
N ASN A 44 1.16 5.07 -4.98
CA ASN A 44 0.84 6.46 -4.64
C ASN A 44 -0.62 6.69 -4.23
N GLY A 45 -1.54 5.78 -4.62
CA GLY A 45 -2.97 5.80 -4.26
C GLY A 45 -3.29 5.08 -2.95
N ALA A 46 -4.46 4.43 -2.89
CA ALA A 46 -4.96 3.68 -1.73
C ALA A 46 -3.99 2.59 -1.25
N THR A 47 -3.18 2.02 -2.13
CA THR A 47 -2.18 1.00 -1.81
C THR A 47 -1.17 1.50 -0.79
N GLY A 48 -0.63 2.71 -0.93
CA GLY A 48 0.34 3.28 0.02
C GLY A 48 -0.29 4.18 1.09
N ARG A 49 -1.63 4.22 1.17
CA ARG A 49 -2.37 5.08 2.10
C ARG A 49 -3.40 4.29 2.91
N ASN A 50 -2.98 3.14 3.42
CA ASN A 50 -3.75 2.27 4.30
C ASN A 50 -2.91 1.95 5.56
N HIS A 51 -3.45 1.18 6.48
CA HIS A 51 -2.77 0.84 7.74
C HIS A 51 -1.87 -0.41 7.67
N GLY A 52 -1.61 -0.98 6.49
CA GLY A 52 -0.76 -2.16 6.38
C GLY A 52 -1.33 -3.44 7.02
N LEU A 53 -2.64 -3.59 7.10
CA LEU A 53 -3.26 -4.78 7.68
C LEU A 53 -3.52 -5.84 6.61
N LEU A 54 -2.96 -7.03 6.81
CA LEU A 54 -3.34 -8.25 6.12
C LEU A 54 -4.54 -8.88 6.87
N HIS A 55 -5.75 -8.47 6.51
CA HIS A 55 -6.98 -8.95 7.13
C HIS A 55 -7.15 -10.47 6.96
N SER A 56 -7.53 -11.16 8.04
CA SER A 56 -8.11 -12.49 7.96
C SER A 56 -9.53 -12.52 7.37
N GLY A 57 -10.19 -11.36 7.34
CA GLY A 57 -11.61 -11.24 6.98
C GLY A 57 -12.55 -11.16 8.18
N ALA A 58 -12.07 -11.43 9.39
CA ALA A 58 -12.88 -11.48 10.61
C ALA A 58 -13.76 -10.24 10.82
N ARG A 59 -13.22 -9.04 10.54
CA ARG A 59 -13.98 -7.78 10.64
C ARG A 59 -15.24 -7.75 9.75
N TYR A 60 -15.30 -8.55 8.71
CA TYR A 60 -16.41 -8.59 7.74
C TYR A 60 -17.33 -9.79 7.97
N ALA A 61 -16.93 -10.78 8.76
CA ALA A 61 -17.61 -12.07 8.87
C ALA A 61 -19.10 -11.96 9.18
N VAL A 62 -19.50 -11.02 10.06
CA VAL A 62 -20.90 -10.81 10.44
C VAL A 62 -21.71 -10.04 9.39
N THR A 63 -21.06 -9.12 8.64
CA THR A 63 -21.77 -8.17 7.76
C THR A 63 -21.61 -8.44 6.26
N ASP A 64 -20.55 -9.14 5.86
CA ASP A 64 -20.20 -9.48 4.47
C ASP A 64 -19.42 -10.79 4.44
N PRO A 65 -20.09 -11.96 4.66
CA PRO A 65 -19.45 -13.28 4.78
C PRO A 65 -18.68 -13.71 3.53
N GLU A 66 -19.14 -13.31 2.35
CA GLU A 66 -18.47 -13.59 1.08
C GLU A 66 -17.10 -12.91 1.03
N SER A 67 -17.06 -11.61 1.29
CA SER A 67 -15.80 -10.86 1.41
C SER A 67 -14.89 -11.40 2.52
N ALA A 68 -15.44 -11.92 3.62
CA ALA A 68 -14.66 -12.52 4.70
C ALA A 68 -13.97 -13.80 4.21
N SER A 69 -14.71 -14.68 3.50
CA SER A 69 -14.16 -15.90 2.94
C SER A 69 -13.10 -15.66 1.85
N GLU A 70 -13.29 -14.65 0.99
CA GLU A 70 -12.26 -14.23 0.03
C GLU A 70 -11.00 -13.76 0.74
N CYS A 71 -11.15 -12.92 1.79
CA CYS A 71 -10.02 -12.38 2.53
C CYS A 71 -9.16 -13.46 3.16
N ILE A 72 -9.75 -14.47 3.85
CA ILE A 72 -8.95 -15.51 4.50
C ILE A 72 -8.23 -16.38 3.47
N LYS A 73 -8.86 -16.72 2.34
CA LYS A 73 -8.21 -17.48 1.28
C LYS A 73 -6.99 -16.75 0.73
N GLU A 74 -7.14 -15.49 0.39
CA GLU A 74 -6.03 -14.67 -0.14
C GLU A 74 -4.97 -14.37 0.94
N ASN A 75 -5.35 -14.13 2.20
CA ASN A 75 -4.42 -14.02 3.33
C ASN A 75 -3.48 -15.23 3.39
N MET A 76 -4.04 -16.43 3.36
CA MET A 76 -3.27 -17.67 3.44
C MET A 76 -2.39 -17.90 2.19
N ILE A 77 -2.82 -17.44 1.02
CA ILE A 77 -1.99 -17.44 -0.19
C ILE A 77 -0.81 -16.49 -0.04
N LEU A 78 -1.06 -15.24 0.35
CA LEU A 78 -0.03 -14.22 0.49
C LEU A 78 1.04 -14.58 1.52
N ARG A 79 0.66 -15.22 2.64
CA ARG A 79 1.62 -15.75 3.63
C ARG A 79 2.62 -16.74 3.02
N ARG A 80 2.25 -17.44 1.95
CA ARG A 80 3.16 -18.37 1.24
C ARG A 80 3.98 -17.68 0.17
N ILE A 81 3.34 -16.86 -0.66
CA ILE A 81 3.99 -16.30 -1.86
C ILE A 81 4.69 -14.97 -1.62
N ALA A 82 4.40 -14.28 -0.51
CA ALA A 82 4.88 -12.94 -0.20
C ALA A 82 5.35 -12.81 1.27
N HIS A 83 5.88 -13.88 1.86
CA HIS A 83 6.18 -13.93 3.29
C HIS A 83 7.13 -12.83 3.76
N HIS A 84 8.09 -12.38 2.93
CA HIS A 84 9.01 -11.29 3.27
C HIS A 84 8.32 -9.92 3.41
N CYS A 85 7.12 -9.75 2.89
CA CYS A 85 6.31 -8.53 3.04
C CYS A 85 5.39 -8.58 4.26
N ILE A 86 5.36 -9.69 5.02
CA ILE A 86 4.34 -9.98 6.03
C ILE A 86 4.99 -10.29 7.36
N GLU A 87 4.58 -9.58 8.40
CA GLU A 87 4.86 -9.96 9.78
C GLU A 87 3.65 -10.70 10.37
N ALA A 88 3.86 -11.91 10.85
CA ALA A 88 2.82 -12.79 11.40
C ALA A 88 2.46 -12.39 12.83
N THR A 89 1.82 -11.25 13.00
CA THR A 89 1.49 -10.64 14.29
C THR A 89 0.29 -11.29 14.99
N ASP A 90 -0.56 -12.01 14.26
CA ASP A 90 -1.94 -12.31 14.64
C ASP A 90 -2.75 -11.04 14.96
N GLY A 91 -4.01 -11.21 15.34
CA GLY A 91 -4.90 -10.11 15.73
C GLY A 91 -5.76 -10.45 16.93
N LEU A 92 -6.05 -9.44 17.73
CA LEU A 92 -7.00 -9.49 18.84
C LEU A 92 -8.23 -8.63 18.52
N PHE A 93 -9.41 -9.19 18.68
CA PHE A 93 -10.67 -8.46 18.73
C PHE A 93 -11.08 -8.35 20.18
N ILE A 94 -10.90 -7.17 20.79
CA ILE A 94 -11.16 -6.94 22.20
C ILE A 94 -12.57 -6.38 22.45
N THR A 95 -13.21 -6.83 23.53
CA THR A 95 -14.49 -6.30 24.03
C THR A 95 -14.20 -5.47 25.27
N LEU A 96 -14.64 -4.22 25.28
CA LEU A 96 -14.57 -3.33 26.43
C LEU A 96 -15.91 -3.29 27.18
N PRO A 97 -15.95 -2.76 28.42
CA PRO A 97 -17.20 -2.74 29.21
C PRO A 97 -18.39 -2.02 28.54
N GLU A 98 -18.13 -1.08 27.64
CA GLU A 98 -19.15 -0.38 26.87
C GLU A 98 -19.64 -1.15 25.63
N ASP A 99 -18.98 -2.26 25.27
CA ASP A 99 -19.36 -3.10 24.12
C ASP A 99 -20.28 -4.24 24.58
N ASP A 100 -21.04 -4.80 23.63
CA ASP A 100 -21.87 -5.97 23.88
C ASP A 100 -21.03 -7.27 23.85
N ILE A 101 -20.81 -7.88 25.02
CA ILE A 101 -20.06 -9.15 25.12
C ILE A 101 -20.75 -10.30 24.35
N GLN A 102 -22.07 -10.26 24.16
CA GLN A 102 -22.78 -11.29 23.41
C GLN A 102 -22.43 -11.26 21.92
N TYR A 103 -21.94 -10.12 21.41
CA TYR A 103 -21.46 -10.01 20.04
C TYR A 103 -20.30 -10.97 19.74
N GLN A 104 -19.48 -11.31 20.73
CA GLN A 104 -18.37 -12.27 20.54
C GLN A 104 -18.84 -13.62 20.03
N LYS A 105 -19.96 -14.13 20.52
CA LYS A 105 -20.49 -15.43 20.09
C LYS A 105 -20.86 -15.39 18.60
N THR A 106 -21.66 -14.41 18.21
CA THR A 106 -22.05 -14.23 16.79
C THR A 106 -20.81 -14.00 15.91
N PHE A 107 -19.84 -13.22 16.39
CA PHE A 107 -18.60 -12.94 15.67
C PHE A 107 -17.79 -14.22 15.41
N VAL A 108 -17.60 -15.06 16.43
CA VAL A 108 -16.85 -16.32 16.29
C VAL A 108 -17.56 -17.31 15.38
N GLU A 109 -18.88 -17.48 15.52
CA GLU A 109 -19.70 -18.33 14.66
C GLU A 109 -19.59 -17.89 13.19
N SER A 110 -19.75 -16.60 12.92
CA SER A 110 -19.61 -16.04 11.56
C SER A 110 -18.19 -16.19 10.99
N CYS A 111 -17.16 -16.04 11.84
CA CYS A 111 -15.76 -16.31 11.42
C CYS A 111 -15.57 -17.77 11.01
N GLN A 112 -16.07 -18.71 11.81
CA GLN A 112 -15.96 -20.14 11.52
C GLN A 112 -16.67 -20.52 10.21
N GLU A 113 -17.88 -19.98 9.99
CA GLU A 113 -18.64 -20.16 8.74
C GLU A 113 -17.87 -19.64 7.51
N ALA A 114 -17.15 -18.52 7.67
CA ALA A 114 -16.31 -17.93 6.62
C ALA A 114 -14.96 -18.68 6.44
N GLY A 115 -14.66 -19.70 7.27
CA GLY A 115 -13.39 -20.45 7.24
C GLY A 115 -12.23 -19.77 7.98
N ILE A 116 -12.53 -18.82 8.88
CA ILE A 116 -11.55 -18.07 9.67
C ILE A 116 -11.40 -18.72 11.05
N SER A 117 -10.17 -19.07 11.42
CA SER A 117 -9.86 -19.52 12.79
C SER A 117 -10.05 -18.34 13.77
N ALA A 118 -11.05 -18.46 14.64
CA ALA A 118 -11.35 -17.46 15.66
C ALA A 118 -11.47 -18.15 17.01
N ASN A 119 -10.64 -17.75 17.98
CA ASN A 119 -10.55 -18.41 19.29
C ASN A 119 -10.82 -17.39 20.39
N ILE A 120 -11.84 -17.65 21.22
CA ILE A 120 -12.08 -16.86 22.42
C ILE A 120 -10.96 -17.16 23.41
N ILE A 121 -10.34 -16.12 23.94
CA ILE A 121 -9.32 -16.19 25.00
C ILE A 121 -9.74 -15.35 26.20
N SER A 122 -9.20 -15.66 27.38
CA SER A 122 -9.50 -14.87 28.57
C SER A 122 -8.85 -13.49 28.54
N PRO A 123 -9.39 -12.51 29.27
CA PRO A 123 -8.77 -11.20 29.42
C PRO A 123 -7.31 -11.28 29.95
N GLU A 124 -7.01 -12.21 30.82
CA GLU A 124 -5.67 -12.45 31.38
C GLU A 124 -4.71 -12.92 30.28
N GLU A 125 -5.16 -13.88 29.46
CA GLU A 125 -4.39 -14.38 28.33
C GLU A 125 -4.15 -13.27 27.29
N ALA A 126 -5.17 -12.48 26.97
CA ALA A 126 -5.04 -11.35 26.05
C ALA A 126 -3.96 -10.35 26.53
N ARG A 127 -3.99 -9.97 27.82
CA ARG A 127 -2.97 -9.09 28.41
C ARG A 127 -1.57 -9.72 28.47
N ARG A 128 -1.50 -11.03 28.60
CA ARG A 128 -0.23 -11.75 28.62
C ARG A 128 0.46 -11.76 27.25
N ILE A 129 -0.31 -11.97 26.18
CA ILE A 129 0.23 -12.05 24.80
C ILE A 129 0.39 -10.67 24.16
N GLU A 130 -0.42 -9.69 24.56
CA GLU A 130 -0.34 -8.30 24.13
C GLU A 130 -0.44 -7.35 25.32
N PRO A 131 0.69 -7.03 25.98
CA PRO A 131 0.69 -6.22 27.19
C PRO A 131 0.21 -4.78 27.02
N SER A 132 0.21 -4.25 25.78
CA SER A 132 -0.23 -2.89 25.48
C SER A 132 -1.76 -2.75 25.42
N VAL A 133 -2.49 -3.87 25.32
CA VAL A 133 -3.95 -3.85 25.19
C VAL A 133 -4.59 -3.20 26.42
N ASN A 134 -5.73 -2.54 26.21
CA ASN A 134 -6.49 -1.92 27.30
C ASN A 134 -6.74 -2.92 28.46
N PRO A 135 -6.21 -2.64 29.67
CA PRO A 135 -6.34 -3.57 30.79
C PRO A 135 -7.80 -3.78 31.27
N GLY A 136 -8.72 -2.87 30.90
CA GLY A 136 -10.13 -2.96 31.21
C GLY A 136 -10.94 -3.85 30.28
N LEU A 137 -10.31 -4.56 29.33
CA LEU A 137 -11.03 -5.48 28.45
C LEU A 137 -11.74 -6.57 29.25
N ILE A 138 -12.96 -6.93 28.82
CA ILE A 138 -13.81 -7.96 29.43
C ILE A 138 -13.86 -9.26 28.62
N GLY A 139 -13.29 -9.25 27.41
CA GLY A 139 -13.20 -10.41 26.55
C GLY A 139 -12.30 -10.15 25.34
N ALA A 140 -11.80 -11.22 24.72
CA ALA A 140 -11.01 -11.13 23.50
C ALA A 140 -11.19 -12.34 22.59
N VAL A 141 -11.03 -12.13 21.28
CA VAL A 141 -10.99 -13.19 20.27
C VAL A 141 -9.70 -13.05 19.47
N ARG A 142 -8.90 -14.12 19.40
CA ARG A 142 -7.69 -14.18 18.57
C ARG A 142 -8.03 -14.68 17.18
N VAL A 143 -7.48 -14.01 16.14
CA VAL A 143 -7.69 -14.32 14.73
C VAL A 143 -6.35 -14.24 13.95
N PRO A 144 -6.23 -14.88 12.74
CA PRO A 144 -5.00 -14.85 11.96
C PRO A 144 -4.86 -13.57 11.10
N ASP A 145 -4.99 -12.39 11.71
CA ASP A 145 -4.58 -11.14 11.08
C ASP A 145 -3.04 -11.07 11.01
N ALA A 146 -2.49 -10.13 10.25
CA ALA A 146 -1.05 -9.85 10.21
C ALA A 146 -0.80 -8.42 9.78
N SER A 147 0.40 -7.88 9.95
CA SER A 147 0.81 -6.68 9.23
C SER A 147 1.45 -7.03 7.89
N ILE A 148 1.36 -6.12 6.93
CA ILE A 148 1.94 -6.28 5.59
C ILE A 148 2.45 -4.94 5.08
N ASP A 149 3.66 -4.92 4.53
CA ASP A 149 4.17 -3.74 3.83
C ASP A 149 3.64 -3.67 2.40
N PRO A 150 2.76 -2.70 2.09
CA PRO A 150 2.14 -2.59 0.77
C PRO A 150 3.12 -2.10 -0.31
N PHE A 151 4.19 -1.40 0.08
CA PHE A 151 5.20 -0.89 -0.85
C PHE A 151 6.08 -2.02 -1.35
N HIS A 152 6.59 -2.86 -0.45
CA HIS A 152 7.39 -4.04 -0.79
C HIS A 152 6.57 -5.06 -1.58
N LEU A 153 5.31 -5.29 -1.19
CA LEU A 153 4.40 -6.15 -1.92
C LEU A 153 4.20 -5.68 -3.38
N THR A 154 3.95 -4.39 -3.57
CA THR A 154 3.77 -3.83 -4.92
C THR A 154 5.05 -3.92 -5.73
N THR A 155 6.19 -3.55 -5.13
CA THR A 155 7.51 -3.62 -5.77
C THR A 155 7.85 -5.04 -6.20
N ALA A 156 7.61 -6.04 -5.35
CA ALA A 156 7.85 -7.44 -5.69
C ALA A 156 6.99 -7.92 -6.88
N ASN A 157 5.72 -7.51 -6.96
CA ASN A 157 4.88 -7.79 -8.13
C ASN A 157 5.41 -7.12 -9.41
N VAL A 158 5.86 -5.86 -9.33
CA VAL A 158 6.45 -5.14 -10.46
C VAL A 158 7.75 -5.82 -10.94
N LEU A 159 8.61 -6.23 -10.02
CA LEU A 159 9.84 -6.93 -10.34
C LEU A 159 9.56 -8.26 -11.04
N ASP A 160 8.58 -9.02 -10.55
CA ASP A 160 8.21 -10.29 -11.16
C ASP A 160 7.56 -10.10 -12.54
N ALA A 161 6.70 -9.10 -12.70
CA ALA A 161 6.16 -8.73 -14.01
C ALA A 161 7.28 -8.41 -15.03
N ARG A 162 8.32 -7.65 -14.63
CA ARG A 162 9.49 -7.35 -15.45
C ARG A 162 10.29 -8.60 -15.78
N ARG A 163 10.51 -9.50 -14.82
CA ARG A 163 11.18 -10.78 -15.07
C ARG A 163 10.48 -11.62 -16.14
N HIS A 164 9.15 -11.50 -16.23
CA HIS A 164 8.33 -12.16 -17.25
C HIS A 164 8.11 -11.31 -18.51
N GLY A 165 8.84 -10.21 -18.67
CA GLY A 165 8.89 -9.42 -19.91
C GLY A 165 7.90 -8.25 -19.98
N ALA A 166 7.23 -7.85 -18.89
CA ALA A 166 6.43 -6.63 -18.86
C ALA A 166 7.31 -5.38 -18.94
N ASP A 167 6.90 -4.41 -19.76
CA ASP A 167 7.43 -3.06 -19.75
C ASP A 167 6.68 -2.21 -18.69
N ILE A 168 7.41 -1.39 -17.95
CA ILE A 168 6.86 -0.59 -16.83
C ILE A 168 7.28 0.87 -17.02
N LEU A 169 6.33 1.77 -17.00
CA LEU A 169 6.56 3.22 -17.10
C LEU A 169 5.88 3.94 -15.92
N THR A 170 6.67 4.60 -15.10
CA THR A 170 6.23 5.56 -14.08
C THR A 170 6.25 6.99 -14.62
N TYR A 171 5.59 7.91 -13.95
CA TYR A 171 5.47 9.32 -14.34
C TYR A 171 4.87 9.51 -15.74
N GLN A 172 4.03 8.55 -16.17
CA GLN A 172 3.28 8.59 -17.44
C GLN A 172 1.79 8.63 -17.15
N GLN A 173 1.22 9.80 -17.29
CA GLN A 173 -0.22 10.01 -17.11
C GLN A 173 -0.99 9.65 -18.38
N VAL A 174 -2.01 8.81 -18.25
CA VAL A 174 -2.98 8.63 -19.33
C VAL A 174 -3.84 9.89 -19.44
N VAL A 175 -3.77 10.56 -20.59
CA VAL A 175 -4.52 11.80 -20.89
C VAL A 175 -5.61 11.60 -21.93
N GLY A 176 -5.72 10.41 -22.51
CA GLY A 176 -6.77 10.04 -23.46
C GLY A 176 -6.75 8.56 -23.81
N LEU A 177 -7.85 8.07 -24.32
CA LEU A 177 -7.97 6.75 -24.93
C LEU A 177 -7.92 6.87 -26.46
N VAL A 178 -7.29 5.92 -27.12
CA VAL A 178 -7.30 5.81 -28.59
C VAL A 178 -8.54 5.03 -28.98
N LEU A 179 -9.53 5.72 -29.53
CA LEU A 179 -10.83 5.17 -29.90
C LEU A 179 -10.95 4.99 -31.41
N ASN A 180 -11.40 3.83 -31.84
CA ASN A 180 -11.67 3.53 -33.23
C ASN A 180 -12.89 2.59 -33.36
N ASN A 181 -13.90 2.97 -34.08
CA ASN A 181 -15.11 2.17 -34.41
C ASN A 181 -15.70 1.40 -33.21
N GLY A 182 -15.92 2.08 -32.07
CA GLY A 182 -16.51 1.48 -30.87
C GLY A 182 -15.51 0.58 -30.08
N ARG A 183 -14.22 0.77 -30.30
CA ARG A 183 -13.16 0.02 -29.65
C ARG A 183 -12.08 0.94 -29.08
N VAL A 184 -11.53 0.57 -27.92
CA VAL A 184 -10.29 1.13 -27.38
C VAL A 184 -9.12 0.34 -27.97
N GLU A 185 -8.20 1.04 -28.65
CA GLU A 185 -7.01 0.46 -29.29
C GLU A 185 -5.69 0.93 -28.68
N GLY A 186 -5.74 1.63 -27.55
CA GLY A 186 -4.56 2.13 -26.87
C GLY A 186 -4.85 3.34 -26.00
N VAL A 187 -3.77 4.01 -25.59
CA VAL A 187 -3.80 5.17 -24.72
C VAL A 187 -2.89 6.28 -25.21
N ARG A 188 -3.23 7.53 -24.92
CA ARG A 188 -2.36 8.69 -25.02
C ARG A 188 -1.75 8.98 -23.66
N LEU A 189 -0.44 9.08 -23.63
CA LEU A 189 0.36 9.30 -22.43
C LEU A 189 0.96 10.70 -22.45
N ARG A 190 1.08 11.32 -21.27
CA ARG A 190 1.87 12.52 -21.04
C ARG A 190 2.91 12.22 -19.96
N ASN A 191 4.16 12.49 -20.28
CA ASN A 191 5.24 12.40 -19.30
C ASN A 191 5.13 13.58 -18.32
N ASN A 192 5.01 13.29 -17.02
CA ASN A 192 4.81 14.32 -15.99
C ASN A 192 6.08 15.11 -15.66
N HIS A 193 7.26 14.68 -16.11
CA HIS A 193 8.51 15.45 -15.97
C HIS A 193 8.77 16.37 -17.16
N THR A 194 8.55 15.88 -18.40
CA THR A 194 8.89 16.62 -19.61
C THR A 194 7.71 17.29 -20.28
N GLY A 195 6.48 16.87 -19.97
CA GLY A 195 5.26 17.30 -20.63
C GLY A 195 5.05 16.68 -22.02
N GLU A 196 5.98 15.87 -22.52
CA GLU A 196 5.87 15.22 -23.83
C GLU A 196 4.69 14.25 -23.88
N GLU A 197 3.93 14.29 -24.98
CA GLU A 197 2.84 13.35 -25.24
C GLU A 197 3.27 12.27 -26.24
N SER A 198 2.71 11.08 -26.05
CA SER A 198 2.94 9.91 -26.91
C SER A 198 1.68 9.04 -26.99
N GLU A 199 1.58 8.21 -28.02
CA GLU A 199 0.51 7.23 -28.19
C GLU A 199 1.09 5.82 -28.14
N VAL A 200 0.43 4.91 -27.43
CA VAL A 200 0.80 3.50 -27.36
C VAL A 200 -0.44 2.65 -27.64
N ARG A 201 -0.27 1.64 -28.49
CA ARG A 201 -1.35 0.77 -28.93
C ARG A 201 -1.38 -0.56 -28.20
N SER A 202 -2.59 -1.07 -28.00
CA SER A 202 -2.83 -2.40 -27.46
C SER A 202 -4.17 -2.96 -27.91
N ARG A 203 -4.32 -4.29 -27.77
CA ARG A 203 -5.60 -4.96 -28.04
C ARG A 203 -6.62 -4.80 -26.92
N ILE A 204 -6.12 -4.72 -25.66
CA ILE A 204 -6.91 -4.55 -24.44
C ILE A 204 -6.26 -3.47 -23.58
N VAL A 205 -7.07 -2.61 -22.97
CA VAL A 205 -6.69 -1.69 -21.91
C VAL A 205 -7.40 -2.13 -20.62
N ILE A 206 -6.63 -2.38 -19.55
CA ILE A 206 -7.15 -2.67 -18.21
C ILE A 206 -6.99 -1.43 -17.35
N ASN A 207 -8.11 -0.82 -16.98
CA ASN A 207 -8.16 0.29 -16.05
C ASN A 207 -8.12 -0.24 -14.61
N ALA A 208 -6.95 -0.15 -13.96
CA ALA A 208 -6.71 -0.48 -12.56
C ALA A 208 -6.32 0.78 -11.75
N ALA A 209 -6.78 1.97 -12.19
CA ALA A 209 -6.40 3.26 -11.63
C ALA A 209 -7.10 3.60 -10.29
N GLY A 210 -7.72 2.62 -9.61
CA GLY A 210 -8.37 2.82 -8.32
C GLY A 210 -9.45 3.89 -8.40
N ILE A 211 -9.40 4.88 -7.50
CA ILE A 211 -10.41 5.95 -7.48
C ILE A 211 -10.38 6.83 -8.75
N TRP A 212 -9.23 7.00 -9.38
CA TRP A 212 -9.09 7.73 -10.66
C TRP A 212 -9.58 6.93 -11.87
N GLY A 213 -10.01 5.66 -11.67
CA GLY A 213 -10.58 4.84 -12.72
C GLY A 213 -11.84 5.45 -13.37
N HIS A 214 -12.58 6.28 -12.63
CA HIS A 214 -13.70 7.07 -13.15
C HIS A 214 -13.25 8.02 -14.27
N ASP A 215 -12.11 8.70 -14.10
CA ASP A 215 -11.62 9.66 -15.10
C ASP A 215 -11.20 8.93 -16.39
N ILE A 216 -10.64 7.72 -16.25
CA ILE A 216 -10.26 6.91 -17.42
C ILE A 216 -11.50 6.53 -18.24
N VAL A 217 -12.56 6.00 -17.62
CA VAL A 217 -13.77 5.62 -18.36
C VAL A 217 -14.53 6.83 -18.91
N LYS A 218 -14.45 7.98 -18.23
CA LYS A 218 -15.03 9.25 -18.71
C LYS A 218 -14.40 9.72 -20.02
N MET A 219 -13.13 9.41 -20.29
CA MET A 219 -12.45 9.70 -21.57
C MET A 219 -13.14 8.99 -22.76
N ALA A 220 -13.86 7.90 -22.50
CA ALA A 220 -14.67 7.19 -23.49
C ALA A 220 -16.17 7.55 -23.43
N GLY A 221 -16.56 8.56 -22.68
CA GLY A 221 -17.97 8.94 -22.49
C GLY A 221 -18.78 7.99 -21.60
N ILE A 222 -18.11 7.05 -20.92
CA ILE A 222 -18.74 6.04 -20.05
C ILE A 222 -18.86 6.58 -18.64
N LYS A 223 -19.96 6.24 -17.95
CA LYS A 223 -20.19 6.56 -16.55
C LYS A 223 -20.08 5.30 -15.68
N VAL A 224 -19.21 5.36 -14.67
CA VAL A 224 -19.15 4.39 -13.58
C VAL A 224 -19.38 5.13 -12.26
N ASN A 225 -20.36 4.68 -11.48
CA ASN A 225 -20.72 5.31 -10.22
C ASN A 225 -19.70 4.90 -9.14
N MET A 226 -18.63 5.67 -9.00
CA MET A 226 -17.66 5.53 -7.92
C MET A 226 -17.97 6.49 -6.78
N PHE A 227 -17.78 6.02 -5.55
CA PHE A 227 -18.02 6.77 -4.32
C PHE A 227 -16.71 6.94 -3.55
N PRO A 228 -16.07 8.11 -3.64
CA PRO A 228 -14.86 8.36 -2.87
C PRO A 228 -15.13 8.34 -1.36
N ALA A 229 -14.55 7.38 -0.65
CA ALA A 229 -14.61 7.31 0.80
C ALA A 229 -13.21 7.53 1.40
N LYS A 230 -12.99 8.73 1.95
CA LYS A 230 -11.75 9.09 2.64
C LYS A 230 -11.61 8.29 3.92
N GLY A 231 -10.40 7.84 4.21
CA GLY A 231 -10.01 7.25 5.48
C GLY A 231 -8.73 7.90 5.98
N THR A 232 -8.81 8.56 7.13
CA THR A 232 -7.68 9.20 7.80
C THR A 232 -7.02 8.24 8.78
N LEU A 233 -5.69 8.32 8.90
CA LEU A 233 -4.84 7.48 9.72
C LEU A 233 -3.82 8.34 10.47
N LEU A 234 -3.40 7.89 11.66
CA LEU A 234 -2.30 8.48 12.43
C LEU A 234 -1.18 7.47 12.61
N ILE A 235 0.06 7.94 12.50
CA ILE A 235 1.27 7.19 12.82
C ILE A 235 1.79 7.69 14.17
N PHE A 236 2.05 6.76 15.11
CA PHE A 236 2.60 7.04 16.42
C PHE A 236 4.11 6.78 16.48
N GLY A 237 4.79 7.49 17.36
CA GLY A 237 6.24 7.66 17.43
C GLY A 237 7.06 6.43 17.76
N HIS A 238 6.42 5.33 18.13
CA HIS A 238 7.06 4.02 18.31
C HIS A 238 6.03 2.91 18.27
N ARG A 239 6.50 1.70 18.09
CA ARG A 239 5.69 0.50 18.09
C ARG A 239 5.22 0.19 19.51
N VAL A 240 3.94 0.47 19.80
CA VAL A 240 3.36 0.23 21.14
C VAL A 240 2.76 -1.18 21.29
N ASN A 241 2.38 -1.82 20.18
CA ASN A 241 1.72 -3.13 20.12
C ASN A 241 2.49 -4.11 19.25
N ASN A 242 2.37 -5.40 19.57
CA ASN A 242 2.97 -6.50 18.80
C ASN A 242 1.95 -7.25 17.94
N MET A 243 0.69 -7.23 18.34
CA MET A 243 -0.42 -7.82 17.61
C MET A 243 -1.32 -6.74 17.03
N VAL A 244 -2.03 -7.05 15.96
CA VAL A 244 -3.12 -6.16 15.51
C VAL A 244 -4.21 -6.13 16.56
N ILE A 245 -4.67 -4.93 16.98
CA ILE A 245 -5.76 -4.80 17.97
C ILE A 245 -6.98 -4.20 17.29
N ASN A 246 -8.11 -4.89 17.39
CA ASN A 246 -9.42 -4.48 16.87
C ASN A 246 -10.47 -4.45 18.00
N ARG A 247 -11.59 -3.72 17.78
CA ARG A 247 -12.78 -3.79 18.63
C ARG A 247 -13.69 -4.93 18.17
N CYS A 248 -14.14 -5.76 19.11
CA CYS A 248 -15.12 -6.83 18.85
C CYS A 248 -16.56 -6.26 18.92
N ARG A 249 -16.92 -5.51 17.89
CA ARG A 249 -18.23 -4.87 17.72
C ARG A 249 -18.53 -4.68 16.23
N LYS A 250 -19.74 -4.18 15.90
CA LYS A 250 -20.00 -3.73 14.52
C LYS A 250 -18.94 -2.70 14.09
N PRO A 251 -18.39 -2.82 12.87
CA PRO A 251 -17.33 -1.95 12.38
C PRO A 251 -17.65 -0.46 12.51
N ALA A 252 -16.77 0.30 13.16
CA ALA A 252 -16.86 1.74 13.35
C ALA A 252 -15.55 2.44 12.96
N ASN A 253 -15.47 3.76 13.15
CA ASN A 253 -14.25 4.53 12.91
C ASN A 253 -13.18 4.19 13.96
N ALA A 254 -11.89 4.25 13.58
CA ALA A 254 -10.73 4.10 14.47
C ALA A 254 -10.66 2.78 15.27
N ASP A 255 -11.19 1.70 14.72
CA ASP A 255 -11.27 0.41 15.42
C ASP A 255 -10.03 -0.47 15.30
N ILE A 256 -8.99 -0.05 14.58
CA ILE A 256 -7.87 -0.90 14.21
C ILE A 256 -6.55 -0.21 14.52
N LEU A 257 -5.73 -0.84 15.37
CA LEU A 257 -4.35 -0.47 15.65
C LEU A 257 -3.42 -1.56 15.08
N VAL A 258 -2.56 -1.18 14.14
CA VAL A 258 -1.65 -2.10 13.43
C VAL A 258 -0.22 -1.79 13.83
N PRO A 259 0.58 -2.79 14.25
CA PRO A 259 2.02 -2.62 14.44
C PRO A 259 2.73 -2.56 13.08
N ASP A 260 3.76 -1.75 12.99
CA ASP A 260 4.71 -1.67 11.89
C ASP A 260 6.14 -1.70 12.47
N ASP A 261 7.19 -1.75 11.65
CA ASP A 261 8.58 -1.97 12.10
C ASP A 261 8.96 -1.16 13.36
N ALA A 262 9.08 0.16 13.24
CA ALA A 262 9.47 1.05 14.33
C ALA A 262 8.31 1.88 14.92
N VAL A 263 7.11 1.77 14.37
CA VAL A 263 5.95 2.63 14.66
C VAL A 263 4.67 1.81 14.80
N CYS A 264 3.54 2.45 15.08
CA CYS A 264 2.22 1.83 14.91
C CYS A 264 1.26 2.80 14.25
N VAL A 265 0.21 2.25 13.62
CA VAL A 265 -0.76 3.01 12.84
C VAL A 265 -2.17 2.74 13.34
N ILE A 266 -2.90 3.81 13.71
CA ILE A 266 -4.34 3.73 14.00
C ILE A 266 -5.14 4.19 12.79
N GLY A 267 -6.25 3.52 12.51
CA GLY A 267 -7.18 3.93 11.45
C GLY A 267 -8.39 3.02 11.32
N THR A 268 -9.31 3.39 10.52
CA THR A 268 -9.44 4.60 9.72
C THR A 268 -10.76 5.28 10.03
N THR A 269 -10.89 6.57 9.71
CA THR A 269 -12.20 7.19 9.53
C THR A 269 -12.88 6.69 8.25
N SER A 270 -14.12 7.07 8.01
CA SER A 270 -14.82 6.76 6.77
C SER A 270 -15.79 7.88 6.41
N ASP A 271 -15.29 8.88 5.68
CA ASP A 271 -16.01 10.07 5.31
C ASP A 271 -16.16 10.18 3.80
N ARG A 272 -17.35 10.56 3.34
CA ARG A 272 -17.57 10.80 1.93
C ARG A 272 -16.92 12.13 1.53
N VAL A 273 -16.18 12.12 0.43
CA VAL A 273 -15.55 13.33 -0.12
C VAL A 273 -16.02 13.58 -1.56
N ALA A 274 -15.96 14.84 -1.99
CA ALA A 274 -16.23 15.18 -3.36
C ALA A 274 -15.11 14.67 -4.29
N TYR A 275 -15.44 14.34 -5.52
CA TYR A 275 -14.49 13.75 -6.46
C TYR A 275 -13.35 14.69 -6.84
N ASP A 276 -13.61 15.99 -6.90
CA ASP A 276 -12.63 17.04 -7.19
C ASP A 276 -11.63 17.31 -6.05
N THR A 277 -11.84 16.71 -4.87
CA THR A 277 -10.94 16.87 -3.71
C THR A 277 -9.99 15.69 -3.49
N ILE A 278 -10.07 14.61 -4.30
CA ILE A 278 -9.33 13.37 -4.06
C ILE A 278 -7.81 13.53 -4.18
N ASP A 279 -7.33 14.49 -4.96
CA ASP A 279 -5.90 14.78 -5.15
C ASP A 279 -5.32 15.69 -4.04
N ASP A 280 -6.17 16.42 -3.31
CA ASP A 280 -5.76 17.31 -2.20
C ASP A 280 -6.63 17.10 -0.95
N LEU A 281 -6.54 15.91 -0.37
CA LEU A 281 -7.29 15.55 0.82
C LEU A 281 -6.88 16.40 2.03
N LYS A 282 -7.84 17.06 2.64
CA LYS A 282 -7.64 17.76 3.91
C LYS A 282 -7.99 16.82 5.07
N ILE A 283 -7.15 16.85 6.09
CA ILE A 283 -7.39 16.14 7.36
C ILE A 283 -7.90 17.17 8.36
N THR A 284 -9.03 16.87 8.99
CA THR A 284 -9.64 17.78 9.97
C THR A 284 -9.24 17.40 11.39
N GLN A 285 -9.37 18.35 12.32
CA GLN A 285 -9.09 18.12 13.74
C GLN A 285 -10.05 17.06 14.32
N GLU A 286 -11.30 17.07 13.90
CA GLU A 286 -12.33 16.12 14.37
C GLU A 286 -11.95 14.68 13.98
N GLU A 287 -11.38 14.45 12.81
CA GLU A 287 -10.90 13.13 12.40
C GLU A 287 -9.73 12.68 13.29
N VAL A 288 -8.80 13.58 13.57
CA VAL A 288 -7.65 13.31 14.45
C VAL A 288 -8.12 12.99 15.87
N ASP A 289 -9.03 13.79 16.43
CA ASP A 289 -9.57 13.62 17.77
C ASP A 289 -10.29 12.27 17.94
N VAL A 290 -11.06 11.86 16.92
CA VAL A 290 -11.73 10.53 16.91
C VAL A 290 -10.69 9.40 16.90
N LEU A 291 -9.64 9.52 16.09
CA LEU A 291 -8.59 8.50 16.01
C LEU A 291 -7.81 8.37 17.33
N ILE A 292 -7.49 9.47 17.99
CA ILE A 292 -6.83 9.47 19.30
C ILE A 292 -7.74 8.83 20.34
N LYS A 293 -8.98 9.31 20.47
CA LYS A 293 -9.94 8.87 21.47
C LYS A 293 -10.25 7.37 21.39
N GLU A 294 -10.48 6.85 20.19
CA GLU A 294 -10.75 5.42 20.01
C GLU A 294 -9.46 4.58 20.09
N GLY A 295 -8.31 5.16 19.68
CA GLY A 295 -6.99 4.52 19.83
C GLY A 295 -6.62 4.28 21.29
N GLU A 296 -6.82 5.25 22.16
CA GLU A 296 -6.63 5.14 23.61
C GLU A 296 -7.44 4.00 24.23
N LYS A 297 -8.61 3.71 23.68
CA LYS A 297 -9.43 2.57 24.11
C LYS A 297 -8.83 1.22 23.70
N LEU A 298 -8.09 1.16 22.60
CA LEU A 298 -7.40 -0.06 22.19
C LEU A 298 -6.13 -0.27 23.02
N ALA A 299 -5.29 0.78 23.11
CA ALA A 299 -4.02 0.79 23.84
C ALA A 299 -3.86 2.13 24.56
N PRO A 300 -4.06 2.20 25.90
CA PRO A 300 -4.02 3.47 26.65
C PRO A 300 -2.70 4.24 26.57
N SER A 301 -1.59 3.57 26.27
CA SER A 301 -0.29 4.21 26.07
C SER A 301 -0.28 5.21 24.89
N LEU A 302 -1.23 5.10 23.96
CA LEU A 302 -1.36 6.06 22.85
C LEU A 302 -1.69 7.48 23.33
N ALA A 303 -2.33 7.64 24.51
CA ALA A 303 -2.60 8.95 25.10
C ALA A 303 -1.34 9.81 25.32
N THR A 304 -0.19 9.17 25.55
CA THR A 304 1.08 9.83 25.82
C THR A 304 2.14 9.62 24.75
N THR A 305 1.82 8.81 23.74
CA THR A 305 2.72 8.55 22.62
C THR A 305 2.65 9.68 21.60
N ARG A 306 3.81 10.23 21.21
CA ARG A 306 3.90 11.26 20.19
C ARG A 306 3.29 10.81 18.87
N ILE A 307 2.47 11.64 18.25
CA ILE A 307 1.95 11.42 16.90
C ILE A 307 2.97 11.97 15.90
N LEU A 308 3.45 11.16 14.98
CA LEU A 308 4.45 11.56 13.99
C LEU A 308 3.83 12.32 12.83
N ARG A 309 2.73 11.79 12.30
CA ARG A 309 2.04 12.35 11.15
C ARG A 309 0.63 11.78 10.99
N ALA A 310 -0.20 12.53 10.27
CA ALA A 310 -1.48 12.08 9.74
C ALA A 310 -1.39 11.93 8.22
N TYR A 311 -2.15 11.01 7.66
CA TYR A 311 -2.35 10.88 6.22
C TYR A 311 -3.73 10.31 5.93
N ALA A 312 -4.20 10.47 4.68
CA ALA A 312 -5.49 9.97 4.26
C ALA A 312 -5.40 9.28 2.90
N GLY A 313 -6.19 8.23 2.73
CA GLY A 313 -6.41 7.56 1.47
C GLY A 313 -7.88 7.58 1.05
N VAL A 314 -8.16 7.31 -0.22
CA VAL A 314 -9.53 7.23 -0.74
C VAL A 314 -9.81 5.83 -1.23
N ARG A 315 -10.86 5.21 -0.68
CA ARG A 315 -11.34 3.90 -1.13
C ARG A 315 -12.16 4.06 -2.40
N PRO A 316 -11.87 3.29 -3.46
CA PRO A 316 -12.67 3.29 -4.69
C PRO A 316 -13.91 2.39 -4.51
N LEU A 317 -14.91 2.88 -3.79
CA LEU A 317 -16.16 2.15 -3.62
C LEU A 317 -17.03 2.31 -4.88
N VAL A 318 -17.58 1.21 -5.37
CA VAL A 318 -18.52 1.22 -6.51
C VAL A 318 -19.85 0.64 -6.01
N ALA A 319 -20.93 1.37 -6.24
CA ALA A 319 -22.26 0.87 -5.95
C ALA A 319 -22.89 0.30 -7.21
N ALA A 320 -23.55 -0.84 -7.07
CA ALA A 320 -24.50 -1.32 -8.08
C ALA A 320 -25.75 -0.42 -8.13
N ASP A 321 -26.17 0.13 -6.98
CA ASP A 321 -27.36 0.97 -6.82
C ASP A 321 -27.08 2.21 -5.94
N ASN A 322 -28.01 3.17 -5.95
CA ASN A 322 -27.93 4.49 -5.31
C ASN A 322 -27.92 4.45 -3.77
N ASP A 323 -26.91 3.85 -3.14
CA ASP A 323 -26.70 4.00 -1.71
C ASP A 323 -25.95 5.31 -1.39
N PRO A 324 -26.61 6.32 -0.81
CA PRO A 324 -26.00 7.62 -0.57
C PRO A 324 -24.94 7.59 0.57
N SER A 325 -24.91 6.55 1.41
CA SER A 325 -24.00 6.51 2.57
C SER A 325 -22.63 5.92 2.26
N GLY A 326 -22.49 5.10 1.21
CA GLY A 326 -21.25 4.40 0.87
C GLY A 326 -20.75 3.41 1.94
N ARG A 327 -21.49 3.23 3.04
CA ARG A 327 -21.12 2.30 4.12
C ARG A 327 -21.69 0.90 3.94
N SER A 328 -22.84 0.79 3.31
CA SER A 328 -23.51 -0.46 2.96
C SER A 328 -23.09 -1.01 1.59
N ILE A 329 -22.28 -0.25 0.83
CA ILE A 329 -21.72 -0.73 -0.44
C ILE A 329 -20.76 -1.88 -0.13
N SER A 330 -21.00 -3.03 -0.76
CA SER A 330 -20.08 -4.17 -0.69
C SER A 330 -18.66 -3.73 -1.08
N ARG A 331 -17.67 -4.20 -0.34
CA ARG A 331 -16.25 -4.07 -0.68
C ARG A 331 -15.77 -5.23 -1.52
N GLY A 332 -16.68 -5.88 -2.24
CA GLY A 332 -16.41 -6.95 -3.19
C GLY A 332 -15.57 -6.50 -4.37
N ILE A 333 -15.06 -7.45 -5.09
CA ILE A 333 -14.30 -7.24 -6.33
C ILE A 333 -15.27 -6.92 -7.46
N ILE A 334 -14.98 -5.87 -8.22
CA ILE A 334 -15.78 -5.45 -9.37
C ILE A 334 -14.90 -5.43 -10.61
N CYS A 335 -15.21 -6.31 -11.56
CA CYS A 335 -14.60 -6.36 -12.89
C CYS A 335 -15.65 -6.02 -13.94
N LEU A 336 -15.49 -4.90 -14.63
CA LEU A 336 -16.43 -4.42 -15.66
C LEU A 336 -15.87 -4.71 -17.05
N ASP A 337 -16.59 -5.53 -17.81
CA ASP A 337 -16.39 -5.69 -19.24
C ASP A 337 -17.20 -4.62 -19.99
N HIS A 338 -16.54 -3.57 -20.47
CA HIS A 338 -17.19 -2.45 -21.13
C HIS A 338 -17.76 -2.82 -22.51
N GLU A 339 -17.30 -3.90 -23.13
CA GLU A 339 -17.91 -4.40 -24.37
C GLU A 339 -19.33 -4.91 -24.12
N THR A 340 -19.50 -5.74 -23.10
CA THR A 340 -20.81 -6.30 -22.74
C THR A 340 -21.72 -5.26 -22.09
N ARG A 341 -21.14 -4.38 -21.24
CA ARG A 341 -21.90 -3.42 -20.43
C ARG A 341 -22.28 -2.16 -21.21
N ASP A 342 -21.36 -1.62 -22.01
CA ASP A 342 -21.43 -0.27 -22.59
C ASP A 342 -21.31 -0.28 -24.13
N GLY A 343 -21.09 -1.43 -24.75
CA GLY A 343 -20.86 -1.55 -26.20
C GLY A 343 -19.48 -1.06 -26.66
N LEU A 344 -18.51 -0.89 -25.74
CA LEU A 344 -17.16 -0.43 -26.03
C LEU A 344 -16.14 -1.56 -25.85
N ALA A 345 -15.69 -2.14 -26.96
CA ALA A 345 -14.70 -3.21 -26.95
C ALA A 345 -13.31 -2.71 -26.52
N GLY A 346 -12.46 -3.63 -26.01
CA GLY A 346 -11.06 -3.35 -25.71
C GLY A 346 -10.79 -2.65 -24.38
N LEU A 347 -11.81 -2.37 -23.56
CA LEU A 347 -11.66 -1.78 -22.23
C LEU A 347 -12.23 -2.69 -21.14
N ILE A 348 -11.44 -2.90 -20.09
CA ILE A 348 -11.83 -3.60 -18.86
C ILE A 348 -11.53 -2.68 -17.67
N THR A 349 -12.42 -2.58 -16.68
CA THR A 349 -12.15 -1.88 -15.44
C THR A 349 -12.18 -2.85 -14.28
N ILE A 350 -11.09 -2.88 -13.46
CA ILE A 350 -11.02 -3.64 -12.22
C ILE A 350 -10.90 -2.68 -11.04
N THR A 351 -11.79 -2.80 -10.06
CA THR A 351 -11.87 -1.88 -8.91
C THR A 351 -12.54 -2.56 -7.70
N GLY A 352 -12.71 -1.83 -6.60
CA GLY A 352 -13.23 -2.38 -5.36
C GLY A 352 -12.19 -3.24 -4.64
N GLY A 353 -12.63 -4.32 -4.01
CA GLY A 353 -11.77 -5.25 -3.29
C GLY A 353 -11.02 -4.61 -2.11
N LYS A 354 -9.99 -5.32 -1.67
CA LYS A 354 -9.12 -4.94 -0.54
C LYS A 354 -7.66 -5.20 -0.92
N MET A 355 -6.72 -4.66 -0.16
CA MET A 355 -5.29 -4.88 -0.45
C MET A 355 -4.95 -6.38 -0.56
N MET A 356 -5.39 -7.22 0.38
CA MET A 356 -5.09 -8.66 0.35
C MET A 356 -5.77 -9.41 -0.80
N THR A 357 -6.85 -8.90 -1.37
CA THR A 357 -7.53 -9.56 -2.51
C THR A 357 -7.00 -9.09 -3.87
N TYR A 358 -5.92 -8.29 -3.91
CA TYR A 358 -5.36 -7.75 -5.16
C TYR A 358 -4.99 -8.85 -6.16
N ARG A 359 -4.47 -9.99 -5.66
CA ARG A 359 -4.06 -11.11 -6.50
C ARG A 359 -5.28 -11.73 -7.21
N LEU A 360 -6.37 -11.96 -6.47
CA LEU A 360 -7.64 -12.45 -7.03
C LEU A 360 -8.24 -11.44 -8.02
N MET A 361 -8.17 -10.15 -7.70
CA MET A 361 -8.57 -9.09 -8.64
C MET A 361 -7.76 -9.16 -9.95
N ALA A 362 -6.46 -9.36 -9.84
CA ALA A 362 -5.56 -9.50 -10.99
C ALA A 362 -5.93 -10.73 -11.83
N GLU A 363 -6.15 -11.88 -11.19
CA GLU A 363 -6.58 -13.13 -11.83
C GLU A 363 -7.89 -12.92 -12.62
N ILE A 364 -8.92 -12.35 -11.99
CA ILE A 364 -10.22 -12.09 -12.63
C ILE A 364 -10.07 -11.17 -13.85
N ALA A 365 -9.31 -10.09 -13.74
CA ALA A 365 -9.09 -9.17 -14.85
C ALA A 365 -8.29 -9.80 -16.00
N THR A 366 -7.28 -10.61 -15.66
CA THR A 366 -6.43 -11.30 -16.63
C THR A 366 -7.20 -12.44 -17.31
N ASP A 367 -8.03 -13.21 -16.58
CA ASP A 367 -8.90 -14.23 -17.17
C ASP A 367 -9.81 -13.64 -18.24
N LEU A 368 -10.44 -12.51 -17.94
CA LEU A 368 -11.27 -11.80 -18.91
C LEU A 368 -10.46 -11.31 -20.12
N ALA A 369 -9.28 -10.75 -19.90
CA ALA A 369 -8.38 -10.33 -20.97
C ALA A 369 -7.93 -11.49 -21.85
N CYS A 370 -7.50 -12.62 -21.25
CA CYS A 370 -7.12 -13.84 -21.96
C CYS A 370 -8.27 -14.40 -22.81
N LYS A 371 -9.48 -14.46 -22.23
CA LYS A 371 -10.69 -14.88 -22.96
C LYS A 371 -10.93 -14.01 -24.21
N LYS A 372 -10.83 -12.68 -24.07
CA LYS A 372 -11.00 -11.76 -25.21
C LYS A 372 -9.88 -11.83 -26.25
N LEU A 373 -8.68 -12.21 -25.83
CA LEU A 373 -7.52 -12.36 -26.70
C LEU A 373 -7.41 -13.76 -27.35
N GLY A 374 -8.24 -14.72 -26.91
CA GLY A 374 -8.15 -16.11 -27.35
C GLY A 374 -6.90 -16.83 -26.84
N VAL A 375 -6.44 -16.49 -25.64
CA VAL A 375 -5.25 -17.07 -24.99
C VAL A 375 -5.70 -18.06 -23.90
N GLU A 376 -5.31 -19.32 -24.05
CA GLU A 376 -5.54 -20.36 -23.05
C GLU A 376 -4.30 -20.50 -22.16
N ALA A 377 -4.28 -19.80 -21.02
CA ALA A 377 -3.20 -19.86 -20.03
C ALA A 377 -3.78 -19.77 -18.62
N VAL A 378 -3.33 -20.67 -17.75
CA VAL A 378 -3.80 -20.77 -16.36
C VAL A 378 -3.03 -19.82 -15.45
N CYS A 379 -3.73 -19.19 -14.50
CA CYS A 379 -3.12 -18.36 -13.46
C CYS A 379 -2.21 -19.21 -12.55
N GLN A 380 -1.00 -18.74 -12.32
CA GLN A 380 -0.03 -19.37 -11.43
C GLN A 380 0.33 -18.49 -10.22
N THR A 381 -0.27 -17.28 -10.12
CA THR A 381 0.10 -16.31 -9.09
C THR A 381 -0.24 -16.74 -7.67
N ALA A 382 -1.14 -17.71 -7.48
CA ALA A 382 -1.45 -18.27 -6.16
C ALA A 382 -0.39 -19.27 -5.64
N THR A 383 0.49 -19.76 -6.51
CA THR A 383 1.45 -20.83 -6.17
C THR A 383 2.90 -20.38 -6.28
N LEU A 384 3.23 -19.57 -7.27
CA LEU A 384 4.59 -19.10 -7.49
C LEU A 384 4.92 -17.93 -6.53
N PRO A 385 6.05 -18.03 -5.78
CA PRO A 385 6.45 -17.00 -4.86
C PRO A 385 6.85 -15.70 -5.59
N LEU A 386 6.70 -14.58 -4.90
CA LEU A 386 7.21 -13.30 -5.35
C LEU A 386 8.73 -13.19 -5.15
N PRO A 387 9.43 -12.40 -5.96
CA PRO A 387 10.84 -12.08 -5.74
C PRO A 387 11.09 -11.58 -4.31
N GLY A 388 12.00 -12.23 -3.61
CA GLY A 388 12.24 -12.03 -2.18
C GLY A 388 11.62 -13.11 -1.29
N SER A 389 10.57 -13.80 -1.76
CA SER A 389 9.99 -14.96 -1.08
C SER A 389 10.41 -16.30 -1.73
N GLU A 390 11.15 -16.27 -2.82
CA GLU A 390 11.74 -17.43 -3.49
C GLU A 390 13.15 -17.67 -2.95
N GLY A 391 13.48 -18.90 -2.63
CA GLY A 391 14.81 -19.28 -2.17
C GLY A 391 14.81 -20.02 -0.84
N GLN A 392 15.98 -20.48 -0.47
CA GLN A 392 16.24 -21.12 0.83
C GLN A 392 17.13 -20.18 1.66
N ASP A 393 16.99 -20.27 2.98
CA ASP A 393 17.85 -19.54 3.90
C ASP A 393 19.29 -20.08 3.76
N THR A 394 20.10 -19.37 2.98
CA THR A 394 21.52 -19.68 2.75
C THR A 394 22.41 -18.92 3.72
N ASP A 395 21.83 -18.30 4.77
CA ASP A 395 22.62 -17.60 5.79
C ASP A 395 23.68 -18.54 6.34
N ASN A 396 24.91 -18.25 6.01
CA ASN A 396 26.05 -19.02 6.49
C ASN A 396 26.16 -18.79 8.00
N LYS A 397 25.88 -19.82 8.80
CA LYS A 397 25.91 -19.75 10.28
C LYS A 397 27.23 -19.23 10.87
N HIS A 398 28.26 -19.07 10.04
CA HIS A 398 29.58 -18.55 10.42
C HIS A 398 29.78 -17.06 10.07
N HIS A 399 28.83 -16.39 9.41
CA HIS A 399 28.89 -14.94 9.16
C HIS A 399 28.10 -14.17 10.21
N THR A 400 28.75 -13.18 10.82
CA THR A 400 28.09 -12.19 11.67
C THR A 400 27.63 -11.05 10.76
N TYR A 401 26.35 -10.99 10.48
CA TYR A 401 25.74 -9.90 9.70
C TYR A 401 25.50 -8.67 10.59
N SER A 402 25.48 -7.49 9.98
CA SER A 402 25.08 -6.24 10.64
C SER A 402 23.57 -6.20 10.91
N THR A 403 23.12 -5.34 11.84
CA THR A 403 21.69 -5.08 12.06
C THR A 403 21.00 -4.60 10.79
N ALA A 404 21.68 -3.75 10.00
CA ALA A 404 21.19 -3.29 8.70
C ALA A 404 20.96 -4.43 7.70
N HIS A 405 21.78 -5.47 7.71
CA HIS A 405 21.56 -6.65 6.87
C HIS A 405 20.27 -7.38 7.26
N TYR A 406 20.04 -7.58 8.56
CA TYR A 406 18.82 -8.23 9.04
C TYR A 406 17.58 -7.41 8.78
N ALA A 407 17.65 -6.08 8.95
CA ALA A 407 16.56 -5.18 8.61
C ALA A 407 16.27 -5.18 7.09
N ALA A 408 17.31 -5.12 6.26
CA ALA A 408 17.19 -5.24 4.81
C ALA A 408 16.63 -6.62 4.38
N LYS A 409 17.00 -7.71 5.07
CA LYS A 409 16.42 -9.04 4.84
C LYS A 409 14.93 -9.06 5.17
N GLY A 410 14.48 -8.40 6.23
CA GLY A 410 13.06 -8.21 6.54
C GLY A 410 12.30 -7.53 5.40
N ARG A 411 12.89 -6.48 4.80
CA ARG A 411 12.26 -5.72 3.70
C ARG A 411 12.35 -6.39 2.34
N GLN A 412 13.54 -6.92 1.98
CA GLN A 412 13.88 -7.41 0.64
C GLN A 412 13.81 -8.94 0.53
N GLY A 413 13.64 -9.65 1.65
CA GLY A 413 13.68 -11.09 1.68
C GLY A 413 15.04 -11.63 1.20
N TYR A 414 15.03 -12.71 0.41
CA TYR A 414 16.26 -13.32 -0.12
C TYR A 414 17.03 -12.43 -1.10
N ARG A 415 16.44 -11.34 -1.60
CA ARG A 415 17.16 -10.35 -2.42
C ARG A 415 18.20 -9.55 -1.61
N VAL A 416 18.21 -9.66 -0.30
CA VAL A 416 19.26 -9.07 0.55
C VAL A 416 20.67 -9.47 0.09
N GLN A 417 20.82 -10.65 -0.52
CA GLN A 417 22.10 -11.14 -1.07
C GLN A 417 22.60 -10.33 -2.27
N GLU A 418 21.72 -9.55 -2.92
CA GLU A 418 22.06 -8.66 -4.02
C GLU A 418 22.53 -7.27 -3.55
N ILE A 419 22.35 -6.97 -2.26
CA ILE A 419 22.70 -5.67 -1.67
C ILE A 419 24.21 -5.60 -1.45
N PRO A 420 24.90 -4.54 -1.96
CA PRO A 420 26.32 -4.33 -1.67
C PRO A 420 26.59 -4.23 -0.15
N ASP A 421 27.52 -5.03 0.37
CA ASP A 421 27.93 -5.04 1.77
C ASP A 421 29.44 -5.27 1.97
N GLN A 422 30.22 -5.21 0.89
CA GLN A 422 31.63 -5.58 0.88
C GLN A 422 32.52 -4.51 1.52
N SER A 423 32.19 -3.23 1.34
CA SER A 423 32.95 -2.11 1.90
C SER A 423 32.41 -1.63 3.24
N ALA A 424 33.21 -0.93 4.03
CA ALA A 424 32.75 -0.25 5.24
C ALA A 424 31.74 0.85 4.91
N GLU A 425 31.89 1.49 3.75
CA GLU A 425 30.94 2.48 3.23
C GLU A 425 29.57 1.87 2.97
N ASP A 426 29.49 0.75 2.23
CA ASP A 426 28.23 0.09 1.93
C ASP A 426 27.46 -0.33 3.19
N ARG A 427 28.18 -0.70 4.25
CA ARG A 427 27.60 -1.06 5.55
C ARG A 427 27.23 0.13 6.43
N SER A 428 27.66 1.34 6.10
CA SER A 428 27.34 2.55 6.87
C SER A 428 25.83 2.84 6.82
N LEU A 429 25.28 3.26 7.97
CA LEU A 429 23.86 3.58 8.06
C LEU A 429 23.55 4.95 7.47
N VAL A 430 22.58 4.99 6.60
CA VAL A 430 21.92 6.22 6.11
C VAL A 430 20.77 6.59 7.04
N CYS A 431 20.00 5.59 7.48
CA CYS A 431 18.87 5.77 8.37
C CYS A 431 19.00 4.83 9.58
N GLU A 432 19.13 5.39 10.78
CA GLU A 432 19.24 4.62 12.03
C GLU A 432 17.90 4.05 12.49
N CYS A 433 16.78 4.80 12.29
CA CYS A 433 15.45 4.38 12.77
C CYS A 433 14.95 3.11 12.06
N GLU A 434 15.27 2.96 10.78
CA GLU A 434 14.86 1.85 9.92
C GLU A 434 16.08 0.97 9.51
N GLU A 435 17.26 1.24 10.07
CA GLU A 435 18.50 0.50 9.84
C GLU A 435 18.82 0.28 8.35
N VAL A 436 18.72 1.37 7.55
CA VAL A 436 18.98 1.34 6.10
C VAL A 436 20.43 1.70 5.82
N SER A 437 21.15 0.84 5.09
CA SER A 437 22.56 1.06 4.73
C SER A 437 22.72 1.81 3.40
N VAL A 438 23.92 2.35 3.16
CA VAL A 438 24.34 2.92 1.88
C VAL A 438 24.19 1.88 0.76
N GLY A 439 24.58 0.62 1.01
CA GLY A 439 24.43 -0.47 0.05
C GLY A 439 22.96 -0.70 -0.34
N GLU A 440 22.02 -0.63 0.62
CA GLU A 440 20.60 -0.77 0.29
C GLU A 440 20.07 0.40 -0.53
N VAL A 441 20.54 1.63 -0.30
CA VAL A 441 20.20 2.79 -1.14
C VAL A 441 20.69 2.60 -2.56
N LYS A 442 21.97 2.21 -2.75
CA LYS A 442 22.55 1.92 -4.07
C LYS A 442 21.78 0.82 -4.80
N TYR A 443 21.45 -0.28 -4.09
CA TYR A 443 20.64 -1.37 -4.63
C TYR A 443 19.25 -0.89 -5.09
N ALA A 444 18.60 -0.07 -4.26
CA ALA A 444 17.27 0.45 -4.58
C ALA A 444 17.30 1.33 -5.84
N MET A 445 18.31 2.19 -6.00
CA MET A 445 18.50 3.01 -7.21
C MET A 445 18.71 2.14 -8.45
N GLU A 446 19.52 1.11 -8.35
CA GLU A 446 19.88 0.28 -9.50
C GLU A 446 18.77 -0.70 -9.91
N LYS A 447 18.11 -1.35 -8.93
CA LYS A 447 17.22 -2.49 -9.15
C LYS A 447 15.73 -2.21 -8.90
N LEU A 448 15.39 -1.26 -8.01
CA LEU A 448 14.02 -1.10 -7.52
C LEU A 448 13.27 0.09 -8.12
N HIS A 449 13.74 0.63 -9.24
CA HIS A 449 13.05 1.70 -9.95
C HIS A 449 12.92 3.00 -9.14
N VAL A 450 13.99 3.39 -8.46
CA VAL A 450 14.08 4.61 -7.67
C VAL A 450 14.59 5.76 -8.54
N HIS A 451 13.90 6.89 -8.51
CA HIS A 451 14.23 8.11 -9.27
C HIS A 451 14.31 9.36 -8.40
N ASP A 452 13.79 9.31 -7.16
CA ASP A 452 13.77 10.40 -6.20
C ASP A 452 13.73 9.87 -4.75
N LEU A 453 13.87 10.76 -3.76
CA LEU A 453 13.84 10.40 -2.33
C LEU A 453 12.48 9.83 -1.87
N LEU A 454 11.37 10.22 -2.48
CA LEU A 454 10.05 9.68 -2.13
C LEU A 454 9.90 8.24 -2.66
N ASN A 455 10.49 7.94 -3.83
CA ASN A 455 10.59 6.57 -4.32
C ASN A 455 11.49 5.73 -3.41
N LEU A 456 12.67 6.25 -3.06
CA LEU A 456 13.61 5.58 -2.15
C LEU A 456 12.93 5.22 -0.82
N ARG A 457 12.20 6.17 -0.23
CA ARG A 457 11.42 5.96 0.99
C ARG A 457 10.49 4.75 0.88
N ARG A 458 9.78 4.59 -0.24
CA ARG A 458 8.84 3.47 -0.47
C ARG A 458 9.54 2.14 -0.74
N ARG A 459 10.83 2.13 -1.06
CA ARG A 459 11.61 0.90 -1.35
C ARG A 459 12.45 0.43 -0.18
N THR A 460 12.86 1.36 0.69
CA THR A 460 13.82 1.10 1.77
C THR A 460 13.34 1.52 3.15
N ARG A 461 12.17 2.23 3.23
CA ARG A 461 11.64 2.85 4.44
C ARG A 461 12.47 4.02 4.98
N VAL A 462 13.52 4.50 4.29
CA VAL A 462 14.23 5.74 4.67
C VAL A 462 13.23 6.85 4.99
N GLY A 463 13.31 7.43 6.18
CA GLY A 463 12.42 8.51 6.62
C GLY A 463 11.01 8.08 7.03
N MET A 464 10.75 6.77 7.25
CA MET A 464 9.46 6.30 7.77
C MET A 464 9.46 6.06 9.29
N GLY A 465 10.63 5.93 9.91
CA GLY A 465 10.77 5.72 11.35
C GLY A 465 10.53 6.97 12.19
N THR A 466 10.90 6.91 13.45
CA THR A 466 10.52 7.89 14.49
C THR A 466 10.91 9.34 14.23
N CYS A 467 12.02 9.62 13.51
CA CYS A 467 12.43 10.98 13.14
C CYS A 467 11.81 11.49 11.83
N GLN A 468 11.09 10.65 11.09
CA GLN A 468 10.42 11.02 9.84
C GLN A 468 11.34 11.70 8.80
N GLY A 469 12.62 11.29 8.76
CA GLY A 469 13.58 11.79 7.77
C GLY A 469 14.40 12.99 8.19
N GLU A 470 14.27 13.47 9.45
CA GLU A 470 15.01 14.61 9.95
C GLU A 470 16.53 14.49 9.75
N LEU A 471 17.09 13.35 10.07
CA LEU A 471 18.54 13.11 9.97
C LEU A 471 18.94 12.42 8.67
N CYS A 472 18.14 11.47 8.20
CA CYS A 472 18.52 10.60 7.10
C CYS A 472 18.23 11.17 5.71
N ALA A 473 17.31 12.13 5.55
CA ALA A 473 16.94 12.59 4.20
C ALA A 473 18.11 13.28 3.48
N CYS A 474 18.86 14.14 4.18
CA CYS A 474 20.05 14.78 3.61
C CYS A 474 21.16 13.76 3.29
N ARG A 475 21.40 12.78 4.17
CA ARG A 475 22.38 11.71 3.92
C ARG A 475 21.98 10.83 2.73
N ALA A 476 20.71 10.46 2.65
CA ALA A 476 20.19 9.71 1.51
C ALA A 476 20.35 10.48 0.20
N ALA A 477 20.06 11.79 0.22
CA ALA A 477 20.28 12.68 -0.92
C ALA A 477 21.76 12.68 -1.35
N GLY A 478 22.70 12.78 -0.40
CA GLY A 478 24.14 12.69 -0.67
C GLY A 478 24.52 11.37 -1.32
N VAL A 479 24.07 10.24 -0.80
CA VAL A 479 24.33 8.91 -1.39
C VAL A 479 23.76 8.80 -2.82
N MET A 480 22.57 9.35 -3.08
CA MET A 480 21.99 9.35 -4.42
C MET A 480 22.80 10.20 -5.40
N CYS A 481 23.29 11.37 -4.94
CA CYS A 481 24.17 12.22 -5.73
C CYS A 481 25.50 11.53 -6.05
N ASP A 482 26.15 10.90 -5.07
CA ASP A 482 27.39 10.14 -5.24
C ASP A 482 27.21 8.93 -6.17
N ALA A 483 26.02 8.36 -6.20
CA ALA A 483 25.66 7.26 -7.10
C ALA A 483 25.28 7.71 -8.53
N GLY A 484 25.33 9.02 -8.84
CA GLY A 484 25.20 9.56 -10.18
C GLY A 484 23.99 10.45 -10.45
N ASP A 485 23.16 10.77 -9.45
CA ASP A 485 22.11 11.77 -9.60
C ASP A 485 22.72 13.20 -9.69
N GLU A 486 22.10 14.07 -10.48
CA GLU A 486 22.52 15.46 -10.58
C GLU A 486 22.23 16.22 -9.28
N ALA A 487 23.18 17.04 -8.80
CA ALA A 487 23.06 17.76 -7.52
C ALA A 487 21.83 18.67 -7.45
N GLU A 488 21.49 19.38 -8.53
CA GLU A 488 20.32 20.25 -8.60
C GLU A 488 19.00 19.46 -8.48
N LYS A 489 18.92 18.31 -9.19
CA LYS A 489 17.80 17.38 -9.05
C LYS A 489 17.69 16.88 -7.62
N THR A 490 18.80 16.47 -7.02
CA THR A 490 18.85 15.93 -5.66
C THR A 490 18.37 16.94 -4.61
N LEU A 491 18.71 18.23 -4.77
CA LEU A 491 18.21 19.32 -3.93
C LEU A 491 16.67 19.48 -4.09
N THR A 492 16.18 19.44 -5.31
CA THR A 492 14.74 19.47 -5.59
C THR A 492 14.01 18.28 -4.95
N ASP A 493 14.58 17.10 -5.03
CA ASP A 493 14.04 15.88 -4.41
C ASP A 493 14.02 15.99 -2.88
N LEU A 494 15.06 16.59 -2.29
CA LEU A 494 15.11 16.86 -0.85
C LEU A 494 14.01 17.85 -0.42
N HIS A 495 13.80 18.92 -1.16
CA HIS A 495 12.69 19.85 -0.96
C HIS A 495 11.33 19.15 -0.99
N ASN A 496 11.10 18.33 -2.02
CA ASN A 496 9.85 17.57 -2.16
C ASN A 496 9.63 16.60 -0.99
N PHE A 497 10.71 15.96 -0.52
CA PHE A 497 10.65 15.07 0.64
C PHE A 497 10.25 15.82 1.92
N ILE A 498 10.85 16.97 2.20
CA ILE A 498 10.55 17.79 3.37
C ILE A 498 9.12 18.35 3.31
N ASN A 499 8.67 18.78 2.14
CA ASN A 499 7.30 19.24 1.93
C ASN A 499 6.27 18.14 2.20
N GLU A 500 6.52 16.91 1.71
CA GLU A 500 5.64 15.77 1.98
C GLU A 500 5.65 15.39 3.48
N ARG A 501 6.80 15.50 4.16
CA ARG A 501 6.89 15.35 5.62
C ARG A 501 6.02 16.38 6.33
N TRP A 502 6.18 17.67 5.99
CA TRP A 502 5.43 18.76 6.59
C TRP A 502 3.92 18.64 6.37
N LYS A 503 3.51 18.24 5.17
CA LYS A 503 2.10 17.99 4.85
C LYS A 503 1.48 16.98 5.81
N GLY A 504 2.19 15.91 6.17
CA GLY A 504 1.73 14.90 7.11
C GLY A 504 1.77 15.34 8.59
N MET A 505 2.70 16.22 8.96
CA MET A 505 2.85 16.71 10.34
C MET A 505 1.88 17.85 10.67
N LYS A 506 1.58 18.71 9.72
CA LYS A 506 0.74 19.90 9.92
C LYS A 506 -0.59 19.64 10.63
N PRO A 507 -1.37 18.57 10.32
CA PRO A 507 -2.62 18.27 11.00
C PRO A 507 -2.46 17.87 12.48
N VAL A 508 -1.25 17.53 12.91
CA VAL A 508 -0.92 17.03 14.27
C VAL A 508 0.20 17.83 14.93
N ALA A 509 0.44 19.07 14.48
CA ALA A 509 1.54 19.92 14.91
C ALA A 509 1.23 20.62 16.24
N TRP A 510 1.27 19.86 17.33
CA TRP A 510 1.23 20.36 18.71
C TRP A 510 2.17 19.56 19.61
N GLY A 511 2.50 20.10 20.81
CA GLY A 511 3.38 19.44 21.78
C GLY A 511 4.69 19.00 21.14
N SER A 512 5.17 17.82 21.47
CA SER A 512 6.46 17.31 20.99
C SER A 512 6.53 17.10 19.46
N THR A 513 5.40 16.98 18.77
CA THR A 513 5.37 16.92 17.30
C THR A 513 5.68 18.29 16.70
N LEU A 514 5.20 19.36 17.31
CA LEU A 514 5.53 20.73 16.89
C LEU A 514 7.00 21.06 17.17
N ASP A 515 7.52 20.68 18.34
CA ASP A 515 8.94 20.87 18.70
C ASP A 515 9.87 20.21 17.68
N GLU A 516 9.54 18.99 17.29
CA GLU A 516 10.27 18.23 16.26
C GLU A 516 10.18 18.87 14.87
N ALA A 517 9.00 19.39 14.51
CA ALA A 517 8.81 20.11 13.25
C ALA A 517 9.66 21.40 13.19
N GLN A 518 9.73 22.14 14.31
CA GLN A 518 10.56 23.34 14.44
C GLN A 518 12.05 22.99 14.36
N LEU A 519 12.50 21.93 15.03
CA LEU A 519 13.88 21.46 14.95
C LEU A 519 14.25 21.08 13.51
N THR A 520 13.39 20.34 12.82
CA THR A 520 13.60 19.98 11.41
C THR A 520 13.68 21.20 10.52
N ALA A 521 12.81 22.20 10.71
CA ALA A 521 12.87 23.45 9.96
C ALA A 521 14.19 24.20 10.23
N ALA A 522 14.65 24.25 11.49
CA ALA A 522 15.92 24.87 11.84
C ALA A 522 17.12 24.17 11.18
N ILE A 523 17.11 22.83 11.10
CA ILE A 523 18.16 22.06 10.43
C ILE A 523 18.15 22.33 8.91
N TYR A 524 17.02 22.12 8.27
CA TYR A 524 16.97 22.17 6.80
C TYR A 524 16.99 23.60 6.26
N GLN A 525 16.25 24.52 6.83
CA GLN A 525 16.18 25.91 6.35
C GLN A 525 17.32 26.77 6.92
N GLY A 526 17.63 26.64 8.23
CA GLY A 526 18.62 27.44 8.88
C GLY A 526 20.04 26.95 8.64
N LEU A 527 20.35 25.68 8.94
CA LEU A 527 21.71 25.15 8.88
C LEU A 527 22.12 24.73 7.46
N LEU A 528 21.23 24.02 6.74
CA LEU A 528 21.51 23.49 5.40
C LEU A 528 21.12 24.45 4.28
N GLY A 529 20.51 25.59 4.59
CA GLY A 529 20.19 26.64 3.63
C GLY A 529 19.09 26.27 2.62
N LEU A 530 18.26 25.26 2.90
CA LEU A 530 17.07 24.96 2.11
C LEU A 530 15.98 26.02 2.41
N GLY A 531 16.25 27.28 2.05
CA GLY A 531 15.31 28.37 2.23
C GLY A 531 14.10 28.29 1.29
N ASN A 532 13.02 28.96 1.67
CA ASN A 532 11.88 29.18 0.77
C ASN A 532 12.36 30.08 -0.39
N GLU A 533 12.43 29.58 -1.59
CA GLU A 533 12.33 30.39 -2.80
C GLU A 533 10.86 30.66 -3.14
#